data_59add2d660c9a1d5383fc285ed611fe4
#
_entry.id   59add2d660c9a1d5383fc285ed611fe4
#
_cell.length_a   1.000
_cell.length_b   1.000
_cell.length_c   1.000
_cell.angle_alpha   90.00
_cell.angle_beta   90.00
_cell.angle_gamma   90.00
#
_symmetry.space_group_name_H-M   'P 1'
#
loop_
_entity.id
_entity.type
_entity.pdbx_description
1 polymer ?
#
loop_
_entity_poly.entity_id
_entity_poly.type
_entity_poly.pdbx_seq_one_letter_code
_entity_poly.pdbx_strand_id
1 'polypeptide(L)'
;MSTKRPVLKIQYDSPVILTFALLSLAALIANALTDGWANANLFSVYRSSLTDPLTYVRFFCHTLGHADIAHFFGNICLILVLGPVVENRYGSTNVFVSILITSLVSGLVHFIFFPGTALLGASGIVFMMIFLSDRKSVV
;
A
#
# COMPACT_ATOMS: atom_id res chain seq x y z
N MET A 1 -24.98 31.85 -29.06
CA MET A 1 -24.20 31.60 -27.82
C MET A 1 -23.86 30.11 -27.71
N SER A 2 -22.65 29.75 -27.99
CA SER A 2 -22.19 28.37 -27.81
C SER A 2 -21.94 28.13 -26.33
N THR A 3 -22.84 27.41 -25.63
CA THR A 3 -22.61 26.91 -24.31
C THR A 3 -21.60 25.77 -24.40
N LYS A 4 -20.32 26.07 -24.23
CA LYS A 4 -19.31 25.02 -24.05
C LYS A 4 -19.67 24.27 -22.77
N ARG A 5 -20.14 23.03 -22.90
CA ARG A 5 -20.31 22.11 -21.76
C ARG A 5 -18.96 21.96 -21.08
N PRO A 6 -18.87 22.12 -19.74
CA PRO A 6 -17.63 21.88 -19.07
C PRO A 6 -17.21 20.42 -19.31
N VAL A 7 -16.06 20.23 -19.92
CA VAL A 7 -15.46 18.89 -20.03
C VAL A 7 -14.99 18.54 -18.63
N LEU A 8 -15.66 17.56 -18.00
CA LEU A 8 -15.21 16.98 -16.74
C LEU A 8 -13.83 16.35 -16.99
N LYS A 9 -12.76 17.08 -16.69
CA LYS A 9 -11.44 16.49 -16.58
C LYS A 9 -11.40 15.78 -15.23
N ILE A 10 -11.45 14.45 -15.24
CA ILE A 10 -11.13 13.66 -14.06
C ILE A 10 -9.62 13.78 -13.86
N GLN A 11 -9.23 14.65 -12.93
CA GLN A 11 -7.84 14.87 -12.58
C GLN A 11 -7.59 14.18 -11.24
N TYR A 12 -6.76 13.13 -11.26
CA TYR A 12 -6.39 12.42 -10.04
C TYR A 12 -5.04 12.96 -9.55
N ASP A 13 -5.09 13.92 -8.61
CA ASP A 13 -3.93 14.68 -8.13
C ASP A 13 -3.24 14.03 -6.92
N SER A 14 -3.11 12.72 -6.93
CA SER A 14 -2.51 11.97 -5.82
C SER A 14 -1.46 10.99 -6.32
N PRO A 15 -0.25 11.49 -6.70
CA PRO A 15 0.75 10.68 -7.36
C PRO A 15 1.29 9.53 -6.50
N VAL A 16 1.45 9.71 -5.19
CA VAL A 16 1.94 8.66 -4.29
C VAL A 16 0.91 7.56 -4.15
N ILE A 17 -0.36 7.91 -3.96
CA ILE A 17 -1.46 6.95 -3.85
C ILE A 17 -1.64 6.18 -5.15
N LEU A 18 -1.64 6.87 -6.28
CA LEU A 18 -1.76 6.22 -7.58
C LEU A 18 -0.58 5.28 -7.85
N THR A 19 0.64 5.70 -7.54
CA THR A 19 1.84 4.89 -7.68
C THR A 19 1.77 3.64 -6.80
N PHE A 20 1.33 3.77 -5.56
CA PHE A 20 1.15 2.64 -4.66
C PHE A 20 0.13 1.64 -5.22
N ALA A 21 -1.00 2.11 -5.71
CA ALA A 21 -2.02 1.26 -6.32
C ALA A 21 -1.50 0.54 -7.57
N LEU A 22 -0.75 1.21 -8.43
CA LEU A 22 -0.17 0.62 -9.63
C LEU A 22 0.93 -0.41 -9.29
N LEU A 23 1.77 -0.14 -8.30
CA LEU A 23 2.78 -1.08 -7.82
C LEU A 23 2.13 -2.32 -7.18
N SER A 24 1.03 -2.15 -6.45
CA SER A 24 0.26 -3.25 -5.88
C SER A 24 -0.37 -4.13 -6.97
N LEU A 25 -0.87 -3.51 -8.02
CA LEU A 25 -1.37 -4.24 -9.20
C LEU A 25 -0.24 -5.00 -9.90
N ALA A 26 0.90 -4.37 -10.09
CA ALA A 26 2.07 -5.02 -10.67
C ALA A 26 2.55 -6.22 -9.83
N ALA A 27 2.53 -6.10 -8.51
CA ALA A 27 2.85 -7.19 -7.59
C ALA A 27 1.86 -8.36 -7.71
N LEU A 28 0.56 -8.07 -7.83
CA LEU A 28 -0.47 -9.07 -8.04
C LEU A 28 -0.27 -9.84 -9.35
N ILE A 29 0.02 -9.12 -10.42
CA ILE A 29 0.30 -9.70 -11.74
C ILE A 29 1.60 -10.53 -11.70
N ALA A 30 2.66 -10.01 -11.11
CA ALA A 30 3.93 -10.72 -10.97
C ALA A 30 3.76 -12.03 -10.19
N ASN A 31 2.95 -12.02 -9.14
CA ASN A 31 2.66 -13.24 -8.38
C ASN A 31 1.90 -14.28 -9.22
N ALA A 32 0.92 -13.85 -10.01
CA ALA A 32 0.19 -14.73 -10.93
C ALA A 32 1.11 -15.32 -12.00
N LEU A 33 2.00 -14.51 -12.59
CA LEU A 33 2.94 -14.95 -13.62
C LEU A 33 4.05 -15.86 -13.10
N THR A 34 4.37 -15.78 -11.81
CA THR A 34 5.43 -16.58 -11.17
C THR A 34 4.90 -17.74 -10.34
N ASP A 35 3.61 -18.01 -10.44
CA ASP A 35 2.94 -19.10 -9.72
C ASP A 35 3.18 -19.06 -8.20
N GLY A 36 3.05 -17.87 -7.62
CA GLY A 36 3.21 -17.65 -6.19
C GLY A 36 4.62 -17.33 -5.71
N TRP A 37 5.62 -17.42 -6.57
CA TRP A 37 7.00 -17.14 -6.19
C TRP A 37 7.20 -15.68 -5.72
N ALA A 38 6.58 -14.74 -6.42
CA ALA A 38 6.75 -13.32 -6.10
C ALA A 38 6.25 -12.97 -4.69
N ASN A 39 5.06 -13.44 -4.30
CA ASN A 39 4.56 -13.24 -2.93
C ASN A 39 5.46 -13.91 -1.90
N ALA A 40 5.87 -15.15 -2.15
CA ALA A 40 6.70 -15.90 -1.20
C ALA A 40 8.08 -15.27 -0.98
N ASN A 41 8.67 -14.64 -1.99
CA ASN A 41 10.05 -14.16 -1.92
C ASN A 41 10.18 -12.63 -1.78
N LEU A 42 9.22 -11.85 -2.29
CA LEU A 42 9.31 -10.39 -2.35
C LEU A 42 8.22 -9.66 -1.56
N PHE A 43 7.01 -10.20 -1.52
CA PHE A 43 5.81 -9.49 -1.06
C PHE A 43 5.13 -10.08 0.16
N SER A 44 5.85 -10.86 0.95
CA SER A 44 5.37 -11.37 2.23
C SER A 44 6.48 -11.30 3.26
N VAL A 45 6.18 -10.82 4.47
CA VAL A 45 7.13 -10.86 5.57
C VAL A 45 6.89 -12.09 6.45
N TYR A 46 7.95 -12.81 6.74
CA TYR A 46 7.97 -13.99 7.61
C TYR A 46 9.33 -14.10 8.29
N ARG A 47 9.44 -14.95 9.30
CA ARG A 47 10.72 -15.17 9.99
C ARG A 47 11.71 -15.82 9.02
N SER A 48 12.74 -15.10 8.66
CA SER A 48 13.78 -15.52 7.72
C SER A 48 15.16 -15.05 8.20
N SER A 49 16.23 -15.53 7.55
CA SER A 49 17.58 -15.15 7.91
C SER A 49 17.82 -13.65 7.73
N LEU A 50 18.40 -12.99 8.72
CA LEU A 50 18.83 -11.59 8.65
C LEU A 50 20.06 -11.38 7.76
N THR A 51 20.70 -12.46 7.31
CA THR A 51 21.79 -12.42 6.31
C THR A 51 21.29 -12.44 4.88
N ASP A 52 20.01 -12.76 4.66
CA ASP A 52 19.36 -12.71 3.35
C ASP A 52 18.91 -11.28 3.03
N PRO A 53 19.44 -10.64 1.97
CA PRO A 53 19.04 -9.28 1.59
C PRO A 53 17.54 -9.14 1.32
N LEU A 54 16.87 -10.19 0.84
CA LEU A 54 15.43 -10.17 0.57
C LEU A 54 14.59 -10.02 1.84
N THR A 55 15.11 -10.39 3.01
CA THR A 55 14.43 -10.15 4.30
C THR A 55 14.10 -8.66 4.47
N TYR A 56 15.04 -7.78 4.16
CA TYR A 56 14.86 -6.33 4.28
C TYR A 56 13.92 -5.77 3.21
N VAL A 57 13.97 -6.30 2.01
CA VAL A 57 13.03 -5.97 0.93
C VAL A 57 11.60 -6.32 1.35
N ARG A 58 11.39 -7.47 1.96
CA ARG A 58 10.08 -7.91 2.42
C ARG A 58 9.52 -7.03 3.55
N PHE A 59 10.34 -6.43 4.39
CA PHE A 59 9.86 -5.48 5.41
C PHE A 59 9.09 -4.30 4.83
N PHE A 60 9.44 -3.85 3.64
CA PHE A 60 8.76 -2.75 2.97
C PHE A 60 7.74 -3.23 1.93
N CYS A 61 8.05 -4.25 1.16
CA CYS A 61 7.26 -4.67 0.00
C CYS A 61 6.07 -5.56 0.36
N HIS A 62 5.96 -6.05 1.59
CA HIS A 62 4.82 -6.89 1.99
C HIS A 62 3.47 -6.15 1.87
N THR A 63 3.47 -4.83 1.99
CA THR A 63 2.25 -4.02 1.85
C THR A 63 1.75 -3.92 0.40
N LEU A 64 2.59 -4.24 -0.57
CA LEU A 64 2.22 -4.30 -1.99
C LEU A 64 1.60 -5.65 -2.37
N GLY A 65 1.93 -6.73 -1.65
CA GLY A 65 1.43 -8.07 -1.94
C GLY A 65 -0.01 -8.26 -1.54
N HIS A 66 -0.73 -9.13 -2.26
CA HIS A 66 -2.08 -9.54 -1.91
C HIS A 66 -2.26 -11.02 -2.22
N ALA A 67 -2.98 -11.73 -1.34
CA ALA A 67 -3.18 -13.17 -1.45
C ALA A 67 -4.04 -13.54 -2.67
N ASP A 68 -5.04 -12.72 -2.96
CA ASP A 68 -5.98 -12.93 -4.07
C ASP A 68 -6.56 -11.59 -4.57
N ILE A 69 -7.35 -11.67 -5.64
CA ILE A 69 -7.98 -10.50 -6.28
C ILE A 69 -8.98 -9.82 -5.33
N ALA A 70 -9.75 -10.56 -4.56
CA ALA A 70 -10.73 -9.99 -3.63
C ALA A 70 -10.04 -9.19 -2.52
N HIS A 71 -8.95 -9.70 -1.97
CA HIS A 71 -8.12 -9.00 -0.98
C HIS A 71 -7.52 -7.73 -1.56
N PHE A 72 -6.99 -7.80 -2.78
CA PHE A 72 -6.46 -6.64 -3.51
C PHE A 72 -7.53 -5.55 -3.68
N PHE A 73 -8.68 -5.87 -4.25
CA PHE A 73 -9.74 -4.90 -4.49
C PHE A 73 -10.27 -4.28 -3.20
N GLY A 74 -10.46 -5.07 -2.14
CA GLY A 74 -10.91 -4.55 -0.86
C GLY A 74 -9.99 -3.47 -0.29
N ASN A 75 -8.69 -3.68 -0.36
CA ASN A 75 -7.70 -2.71 0.11
C ASN A 75 -7.53 -1.52 -0.86
N ILE A 76 -7.38 -1.77 -2.14
CA ILE A 76 -7.07 -0.72 -3.12
C ILE A 76 -8.25 0.23 -3.32
N CYS A 77 -9.49 -0.25 -3.30
CA CYS A 77 -10.66 0.64 -3.36
C CYS A 77 -10.66 1.65 -2.20
N LEU A 78 -10.38 1.21 -0.99
CA LEU A 78 -10.30 2.09 0.19
C LEU A 78 -9.13 3.08 0.07
N ILE A 79 -7.99 2.62 -0.40
CA ILE A 79 -6.82 3.49 -0.60
C ILE A 79 -7.09 4.55 -1.66
N LEU A 80 -7.74 4.20 -2.77
CA LEU A 80 -8.08 5.15 -3.83
C LEU A 80 -9.16 6.17 -3.42
N VAL A 81 -10.00 5.83 -2.44
CA VAL A 81 -11.03 6.75 -1.89
C VAL A 81 -10.43 7.64 -0.81
N LEU A 82 -9.74 7.07 0.17
CA LEU A 82 -9.20 7.81 1.32
C LEU A 82 -7.86 8.48 1.03
N GLY A 83 -7.05 7.86 0.19
CA GLY A 83 -5.68 8.30 -0.11
C GLY A 83 -5.57 9.72 -0.62
N PRO A 84 -6.36 10.15 -1.61
CA PRO A 84 -6.32 11.52 -2.09
C PRO A 84 -6.62 12.58 -1.03
N VAL A 85 -7.55 12.28 -0.11
CA VAL A 85 -7.86 13.17 1.02
C VAL A 85 -6.62 13.34 1.91
N VAL A 86 -5.94 12.25 2.20
CA VAL A 86 -4.73 12.25 3.04
C VAL A 86 -3.58 12.93 2.32
N GLU A 87 -3.35 12.60 1.05
CA GLU A 87 -2.24 13.17 0.27
C GLU A 87 -2.42 14.67 0.04
N ASN A 88 -3.64 15.14 -0.22
CA ASN A 88 -3.93 16.57 -0.33
C ASN A 88 -3.73 17.32 1.00
N ARG A 89 -4.07 16.68 2.11
CA ARG A 89 -3.95 17.29 3.46
C ARG A 89 -2.51 17.37 3.95
N TYR A 90 -1.75 16.32 3.79
CA TYR A 90 -0.41 16.17 4.39
C TYR A 90 0.73 16.33 3.40
N GLY A 91 0.46 16.28 2.10
CA GLY A 91 1.46 16.34 1.04
C GLY A 91 2.03 14.97 0.67
N SER A 92 2.52 14.87 -0.57
CA SER A 92 3.02 13.61 -1.14
C SER A 92 4.21 13.03 -0.39
N THR A 93 5.18 13.86 0.01
CA THR A 93 6.36 13.41 0.75
C THR A 93 5.98 12.80 2.10
N ASN A 94 5.09 13.44 2.85
CA ASN A 94 4.65 12.94 4.15
C ASN A 94 3.86 11.63 4.03
N VAL A 95 3.04 11.49 3.01
CA VAL A 95 2.30 10.24 2.73
C VAL A 95 3.28 9.13 2.35
N PHE A 96 4.24 9.39 1.49
CA PHE A 96 5.25 8.41 1.11
C PHE A 96 6.04 7.92 2.33
N VAL A 97 6.53 8.85 3.17
CA VAL A 97 7.25 8.51 4.41
C VAL A 97 6.35 7.72 5.37
N SER A 98 5.09 8.10 5.49
CA SER A 98 4.12 7.38 6.34
C SER A 98 3.88 5.95 5.87
N ILE A 99 3.81 5.72 4.56
CA ILE A 99 3.71 4.38 3.97
C ILE A 99 4.96 3.55 4.32
N LEU A 100 6.16 4.12 4.16
CA LEU A 100 7.40 3.42 4.49
C LEU A 100 7.48 3.05 5.98
N ILE A 101 7.15 3.98 6.87
CA ILE A 101 7.16 3.74 8.32
C ILE A 101 6.13 2.69 8.70
N THR A 102 4.92 2.77 8.20
CA THR A 102 3.86 1.79 8.47
C THR A 102 4.25 0.40 7.99
N SER A 103 4.83 0.30 6.80
CA SER A 103 5.32 -0.97 6.25
C SER A 103 6.43 -1.56 7.11
N LEU A 104 7.43 -0.75 7.46
CA LEU A 104 8.56 -1.20 8.28
C LEU A 104 8.11 -1.65 9.67
N VAL A 105 7.29 -0.85 10.36
CA VAL A 105 6.82 -1.15 11.70
C VAL A 105 5.96 -2.40 11.71
N SER A 106 4.98 -2.52 10.82
CA SER A 106 4.12 -3.71 10.74
C SER A 106 4.91 -4.96 10.35
N GLY A 107 5.87 -4.83 9.43
CA GLY A 107 6.76 -5.91 9.04
C GLY A 107 7.65 -6.40 10.19
N LEU A 108 8.26 -5.47 10.94
CA LEU A 108 9.10 -5.80 12.09
C LEU A 108 8.29 -6.44 13.23
N VAL A 109 7.13 -5.91 13.55
CA VAL A 109 6.25 -6.47 14.58
C VAL A 109 5.86 -7.91 14.21
N HIS A 110 5.47 -8.14 12.97
CA HIS A 110 5.14 -9.48 12.51
C HIS A 110 6.35 -10.42 12.56
N PHE A 111 7.50 -9.97 12.08
CA PHE A 111 8.74 -10.74 12.06
C PHE A 111 9.15 -11.19 13.46
N ILE A 112 9.00 -10.32 14.45
CA ILE A 112 9.43 -10.60 15.84
C ILE A 112 8.41 -11.48 16.57
N PHE A 113 7.12 -11.17 16.47
CA PHE A 113 6.09 -11.75 17.33
C PHE A 113 5.29 -12.90 16.69
N PHE A 114 5.34 -13.07 15.36
CA PHE A 114 4.54 -14.06 14.65
C PHE A 114 5.41 -14.97 13.76
N PRO A 115 6.32 -15.78 14.34
CA PRO A 115 7.31 -16.52 13.56
C PRO A 115 6.73 -17.65 12.71
N GLY A 116 5.50 -18.10 12.98
CA GLY A 116 4.87 -19.21 12.28
C GLY A 116 3.98 -18.83 11.10
N THR A 117 3.85 -17.53 10.79
CA THR A 117 2.95 -17.03 9.75
C THR A 117 3.63 -16.02 8.83
N ALA A 118 3.02 -15.76 7.69
CA ALA A 118 3.44 -14.72 6.76
C ALA A 118 2.41 -13.59 6.73
N LEU A 119 2.88 -12.35 6.63
CA LEU A 119 2.06 -11.15 6.50
C LEU A 119 2.24 -10.55 5.12
N LEU A 120 1.14 -10.30 4.43
CA LEU A 120 1.11 -9.52 3.18
C LEU A 120 -0.21 -8.76 3.08
N GLY A 121 -0.19 -7.65 2.35
CA GLY A 121 -1.37 -6.85 2.08
C GLY A 121 -1.25 -5.41 2.54
N ALA A 122 -2.09 -4.57 1.95
CA ALA A 122 -2.13 -3.14 2.22
C ALA A 122 -3.05 -2.75 3.38
N SER A 123 -3.56 -3.70 4.17
CA SER A 123 -4.51 -3.41 5.26
C SER A 123 -3.94 -2.46 6.31
N GLY A 124 -2.66 -2.56 6.64
CA GLY A 124 -1.99 -1.61 7.54
C GLY A 124 -1.97 -0.19 6.97
N ILE A 125 -1.76 -0.05 5.68
CA ILE A 125 -1.83 1.24 4.98
C ILE A 125 -3.27 1.78 4.98
N VAL A 126 -4.28 0.92 4.79
CA VAL A 126 -5.69 1.30 4.88
C VAL A 126 -6.00 1.86 6.28
N PHE A 127 -5.59 1.19 7.34
CA PHE A 127 -5.75 1.69 8.70
C PHE A 127 -5.09 3.05 8.91
N MET A 128 -3.86 3.22 8.44
CA MET A 128 -3.17 4.50 8.49
C MET A 128 -3.98 5.60 7.78
N MET A 129 -4.51 5.32 6.59
CA MET A 129 -5.34 6.26 5.82
C MET A 129 -6.62 6.62 6.56
N ILE A 130 -7.29 5.65 7.19
CA ILE A 130 -8.49 5.90 8.00
C ILE A 130 -8.17 6.86 9.14
N PHE A 131 -7.11 6.60 9.89
CA PHE A 131 -6.70 7.46 11.01
C PHE A 131 -6.36 8.87 10.56
N LEU A 132 -5.61 9.00 9.47
CA LEU A 132 -5.19 10.32 8.98
C LEU A 132 -6.33 11.08 8.30
N SER A 133 -7.30 10.40 7.70
CA SER A 133 -8.45 11.03 7.06
C SER A 133 -9.48 11.54 8.07
N ASP A 134 -9.63 10.85 9.22
CA ASP A 134 -10.58 11.20 10.28
C ASP A 134 -10.07 12.33 11.18
N ARG A 135 -8.81 12.67 11.10
CA ARG A 135 -8.23 13.72 11.93
C ARG A 135 -8.84 15.07 11.59
N LYS A 136 -9.68 15.61 12.46
CA LYS A 136 -10.19 16.98 12.35
C LYS A 136 -9.01 17.94 12.33
N SER A 137 -9.00 18.85 11.34
CA SER A 137 -8.01 19.93 11.33
C SER A 137 -8.12 20.69 12.65
N VAL A 138 -7.06 20.66 13.45
CA VAL A 138 -6.93 21.57 14.60
C VAL A 138 -6.63 22.92 13.97
N VAL A 139 -7.62 23.78 14.00
CA VAL A 139 -7.47 25.16 13.61
C VAL A 139 -6.68 25.90 14.70
#